data_12ab21c15cf3bf5403f319f30f61e318
#
_entry.id   12ab21c15cf3bf5403f319f30f61e318
#
_cell.length_a   1.000
_cell.length_b   1.000
_cell.length_c   1.000
_cell.angle_alpha   90.00
_cell.angle_beta   90.00
_cell.angle_gamma   90.00
#
_symmetry.space_group_name_H-M   'P 1'
#
loop_
_entity.id
_entity.type
_entity.pdbx_description
1 polymer ?
#
loop_
_entity_poly.entity_id
_entity_poly.type
_entity_poly.pdbx_seq_one_letter_code
_entity_poly.pdbx_strand_id
1 'polypeptide(L)'
;AKKIPHIKTINNFAMLFVLSIFQLITGFEAASVHEDFSTKAILSTLVLIALEWVYVTLLYFTVHRRNFELEFIAFFLSGVGLTVIGSVNPDACFKQLIILAVSVVAYTVFTFVLGDVDLCMKLRMPVAIAGMLLLAVNLIFGTEKYGARNWISIGSFTMQPSEFVK
;
A
#
# COMPACT_ATOMS: atom_id res chain seq x y z
N ALA A 1 9.49 39.49 10.18
CA ALA A 1 8.96 38.15 9.89
C ALA A 1 9.36 37.78 8.46
N LYS A 2 10.22 36.73 8.31
CA LYS A 2 10.66 36.23 7.00
C LYS A 2 9.45 35.53 6.36
N LYS A 3 8.95 36.07 5.25
CA LYS A 3 7.89 35.40 4.44
C LYS A 3 8.46 34.07 3.96
N ILE A 4 7.92 32.97 4.45
CA ILE A 4 8.19 31.64 3.92
C ILE A 4 7.68 31.64 2.47
N PRO A 5 8.51 31.30 1.47
CA PRO A 5 8.07 31.26 0.09
C PRO A 5 6.92 30.26 -0.02
N HIS A 6 5.80 30.71 -0.62
CA HIS A 6 4.70 29.80 -0.99
C HIS A 6 5.26 28.75 -1.96
N ILE A 7 5.51 27.55 -1.47
CA ILE A 7 5.80 26.39 -2.31
C ILE A 7 4.54 26.19 -3.16
N LYS A 8 4.69 26.32 -4.48
CA LYS A 8 3.63 26.06 -5.44
C LYS A 8 3.21 24.61 -5.27
N THR A 9 2.06 24.36 -4.68
CA THR A 9 1.50 23.00 -4.58
C THR A 9 1.29 22.47 -6.00
N ILE A 10 1.96 21.38 -6.32
CA ILE A 10 1.80 20.69 -7.60
C ILE A 10 0.34 20.21 -7.69
N ASN A 11 -0.26 20.34 -8.87
CA ASN A 11 -1.63 19.88 -9.07
C ASN A 11 -1.69 18.35 -8.90
N ASN A 12 -2.43 17.89 -7.89
CA ASN A 12 -2.57 16.46 -7.56
C ASN A 12 -3.03 15.62 -8.77
N PHE A 13 -3.97 16.14 -9.56
CA PHE A 13 -4.47 15.44 -10.75
C PHE A 13 -3.43 15.37 -11.87
N ALA A 14 -2.57 16.38 -12.00
CA ALA A 14 -1.46 16.33 -12.95
C ALA A 14 -0.41 15.29 -12.53
N MET A 15 -0.09 15.22 -11.23
CA MET A 15 0.81 14.18 -10.70
C MET A 15 0.24 12.79 -10.90
N LEU A 16 -1.05 12.61 -10.59
CA LEU A 16 -1.74 11.33 -10.79
C LEU A 16 -1.75 10.91 -12.25
N PHE A 17 -1.95 11.86 -13.18
CA PHE A 17 -1.91 11.59 -14.61
C PHE A 17 -0.52 11.15 -15.08
N VAL A 18 0.54 11.84 -14.66
CA VAL A 18 1.93 11.46 -14.97
C VAL A 18 2.26 10.08 -14.41
N LEU A 19 1.84 9.81 -13.16
CA LEU A 19 2.02 8.50 -12.53
C LEU A 19 1.30 7.39 -13.31
N SER A 20 0.06 7.64 -13.75
CA SER A 20 -0.72 6.69 -14.54
C SER A 20 -0.05 6.37 -15.89
N ILE A 21 0.52 7.38 -16.58
CA ILE A 21 1.26 7.15 -17.82
C ILE A 21 2.49 6.28 -17.58
N PHE A 22 3.25 6.57 -16.53
CA PHE A 22 4.42 5.78 -16.16
C PHE A 22 4.03 4.32 -15.89
N GLN A 23 2.99 4.09 -15.08
CA GLN A 23 2.50 2.75 -14.75
C GLN A 23 1.96 2.00 -15.97
N LEU A 24 1.27 2.68 -16.90
CA LEU A 24 0.81 2.06 -18.15
C LEU A 24 1.97 1.58 -19.01
N ILE A 25 3.01 2.40 -19.18
CA ILE A 25 4.19 2.04 -19.97
C ILE A 25 4.89 0.83 -19.33
N THR A 26 5.19 0.91 -18.04
CA THR A 26 5.90 -0.17 -17.33
C THR A 26 5.07 -1.44 -17.20
N GLY A 27 3.76 -1.33 -17.01
CA GLY A 27 2.84 -2.46 -16.97
C GLY A 27 2.69 -3.15 -18.33
N PHE A 28 2.69 -2.39 -19.42
CA PHE A 28 2.71 -2.94 -20.78
C PHE A 28 4.03 -3.67 -21.07
N GLU A 29 5.15 -3.08 -20.65
CA GLU A 29 6.47 -3.71 -20.74
C GLU A 29 6.51 -5.05 -19.98
N ALA A 30 6.04 -5.06 -18.72
CA ALA A 30 5.95 -6.28 -17.91
C ALA A 30 5.08 -7.36 -18.56
N ALA A 31 3.97 -6.98 -19.20
CA ALA A 31 3.09 -7.90 -19.88
C ALA A 31 3.71 -8.50 -21.16
N SER A 32 4.56 -7.74 -21.87
CA SER A 32 5.20 -8.14 -23.12
C SER A 32 6.47 -8.97 -22.95
N VAL A 33 7.01 -9.10 -21.74
CA VAL A 33 8.16 -9.98 -21.47
C VAL A 33 7.80 -11.47 -21.64
N HIS A 34 6.53 -11.82 -21.47
CA HIS A 34 6.07 -13.21 -21.62
C HIS A 34 5.82 -13.56 -23.09
N GLU A 35 6.11 -14.80 -23.50
CA GLU A 35 5.89 -15.31 -24.86
C GLU A 35 4.44 -15.10 -25.31
N ASP A 36 3.49 -15.41 -24.40
CA ASP A 36 2.09 -15.02 -24.53
C ASP A 36 1.84 -13.78 -23.71
N PHE A 37 1.47 -12.66 -24.34
CA PHE A 37 1.18 -11.39 -23.67
C PHE A 37 0.35 -11.57 -22.41
N SER A 38 0.90 -11.19 -21.24
CA SER A 38 0.27 -11.44 -19.95
C SER A 38 -0.88 -10.48 -19.68
N THR A 39 -2.10 -10.90 -19.98
CA THR A 39 -3.33 -10.17 -19.67
C THR A 39 -3.46 -9.89 -18.14
N LYS A 40 -2.94 -10.77 -17.30
CA LYS A 40 -2.99 -10.59 -15.83
C LYS A 40 -2.11 -9.44 -15.37
N ALA A 41 -0.93 -9.28 -15.94
CA ALA A 41 -0.01 -8.20 -15.58
C ALA A 41 -0.61 -6.83 -15.96
N ILE A 42 -1.11 -6.68 -17.19
CA ILE A 42 -1.71 -5.41 -17.64
C ILE A 42 -3.02 -5.10 -16.89
N LEU A 43 -3.86 -6.09 -16.64
CA LEU A 43 -5.09 -5.91 -15.89
C LEU A 43 -4.82 -5.46 -14.46
N SER A 44 -3.81 -6.05 -13.80
CA SER A 44 -3.41 -5.64 -12.45
C SER A 44 -2.93 -4.19 -12.42
N THR A 45 -2.20 -3.74 -13.43
CA THR A 45 -1.77 -2.35 -13.57
C THR A 45 -2.96 -1.40 -13.76
N LEU A 46 -3.93 -1.77 -14.60
CA LEU A 46 -5.13 -0.96 -14.81
C LEU A 46 -5.98 -0.84 -13.53
N VAL A 47 -6.10 -1.92 -12.78
CA VAL A 47 -6.83 -1.91 -11.50
C VAL A 47 -6.09 -1.06 -10.46
N LEU A 48 -4.74 -1.11 -10.43
CA LEU A 48 -3.95 -0.21 -9.57
C LEU A 48 -4.22 1.25 -9.90
N ILE A 49 -4.13 1.64 -11.17
CA ILE A 49 -4.43 3.00 -11.62
C ILE A 49 -5.85 3.43 -11.21
N ALA A 50 -6.84 2.57 -11.42
CA ALA A 50 -8.21 2.84 -11.03
C ALA A 50 -8.35 3.07 -9.52
N LEU A 51 -7.67 2.24 -8.70
CA LEU A 51 -7.64 2.39 -7.24
C LEU A 51 -7.03 3.73 -6.82
N GLU A 52 -5.94 4.15 -7.43
CA GLU A 52 -5.28 5.43 -7.15
C GLU A 52 -6.18 6.62 -7.48
N TRP A 53 -6.83 6.59 -8.65
CA TRP A 53 -7.79 7.63 -9.05
C TRP A 53 -8.98 7.71 -8.11
N VAL A 54 -9.58 6.57 -7.76
CA VAL A 54 -10.69 6.50 -6.80
C VAL A 54 -10.28 7.04 -5.45
N TYR A 55 -9.11 6.61 -4.94
CA TYR A 55 -8.59 7.03 -3.65
C TYR A 55 -8.39 8.55 -3.57
N VAL A 56 -7.61 9.10 -4.50
CA VAL A 56 -7.28 10.54 -4.50
C VAL A 56 -8.55 11.38 -4.71
N THR A 57 -9.41 11.00 -5.65
CA THR A 57 -10.65 11.73 -5.95
C THR A 57 -11.60 11.70 -4.75
N LEU A 58 -11.78 10.53 -4.14
CA LEU A 58 -12.66 10.37 -2.97
C LEU A 58 -12.19 11.24 -1.81
N LEU A 59 -10.91 11.18 -1.43
CA LEU A 59 -10.40 11.97 -0.32
C LEU A 59 -10.34 13.48 -0.64
N TYR A 60 -10.09 13.84 -1.88
CA TYR A 60 -10.08 15.24 -2.30
C TYR A 60 -11.47 15.89 -2.16
N PHE A 61 -12.52 15.19 -2.56
CA PHE A 61 -13.89 15.74 -2.52
C PHE A 61 -14.61 15.52 -1.19
N THR A 62 -14.38 14.38 -0.49
CA THR A 62 -15.08 14.08 0.76
C THR A 62 -14.43 14.73 1.97
N VAL A 63 -13.09 14.62 2.07
CA VAL A 63 -12.31 15.08 3.23
C VAL A 63 -11.69 16.45 2.98
N HIS A 64 -11.79 16.98 1.75
CA HIS A 64 -11.16 18.24 1.31
C HIS A 64 -9.64 18.25 1.52
N ARG A 65 -9.02 17.06 1.51
CA ARG A 65 -7.58 16.89 1.65
C ARG A 65 -6.88 17.34 0.37
N ARG A 66 -5.79 18.10 0.51
CA ARG A 66 -5.06 18.68 -0.64
C ARG A 66 -3.64 18.15 -0.79
N ASN A 67 -3.06 17.57 0.25
CA ASN A 67 -1.69 17.06 0.22
C ASN A 67 -1.69 15.54 0.10
N PHE A 68 -1.18 15.01 -1.02
CA PHE A 68 -1.09 13.58 -1.34
C PHE A 68 0.34 13.18 -1.72
N GLU A 69 1.35 13.96 -1.31
CA GLU A 69 2.75 13.71 -1.70
C GLU A 69 3.24 12.34 -1.24
N LEU A 70 2.92 11.97 0.00
CA LEU A 70 3.31 10.67 0.56
C LEU A 70 2.65 9.52 -0.18
N GLU A 71 1.37 9.66 -0.48
CA GLU A 71 0.59 8.67 -1.22
C GLU A 71 1.10 8.49 -2.65
N PHE A 72 1.47 9.56 -3.33
CA PHE A 72 2.06 9.46 -4.67
C PHE A 72 3.39 8.70 -4.66
N ILE A 73 4.24 8.92 -3.65
CA ILE A 73 5.47 8.13 -3.48
C ILE A 73 5.14 6.66 -3.24
N ALA A 74 4.19 6.37 -2.35
CA ALA A 74 3.77 5.01 -2.05
C ALA A 74 3.19 4.30 -3.28
N PHE A 75 2.34 4.98 -4.06
CA PHE A 75 1.75 4.45 -5.29
C PHE A 75 2.80 4.24 -6.38
N PHE A 76 3.76 5.17 -6.53
CA PHE A 76 4.88 4.99 -7.45
C PHE A 76 5.68 3.73 -7.11
N LEU A 77 6.08 3.56 -5.85
CA LEU A 77 6.83 2.37 -5.40
C LEU A 77 6.00 1.09 -5.57
N SER A 78 4.70 1.15 -5.30
CA SER A 78 3.78 0.03 -5.50
C SER A 78 3.65 -0.35 -6.99
N GLY A 79 3.59 0.65 -7.88
CA GLY A 79 3.59 0.46 -9.32
C GLY A 79 4.86 -0.23 -9.82
N VAL A 80 6.04 0.25 -9.37
CA VAL A 80 7.32 -0.39 -9.68
C VAL A 80 7.35 -1.83 -9.17
N GLY A 81 6.92 -2.07 -7.93
CA GLY A 81 6.84 -3.41 -7.34
C GLY A 81 5.93 -4.35 -8.13
N LEU A 82 4.76 -3.86 -8.54
CA LEU A 82 3.80 -4.64 -9.32
C LEU A 82 4.33 -4.97 -10.72
N THR A 83 5.06 -4.02 -11.36
CA THR A 83 5.74 -4.23 -12.65
C THR A 83 6.78 -5.36 -12.55
N VAL A 84 7.63 -5.32 -11.51
CA VAL A 84 8.64 -6.36 -11.29
C VAL A 84 7.99 -7.72 -11.03
N ILE A 85 6.93 -7.78 -10.24
CA ILE A 85 6.20 -9.03 -10.00
C ILE A 85 5.54 -9.52 -11.29
N GLY A 86 4.94 -8.60 -12.07
CA GLY A 86 4.30 -8.91 -13.34
C GLY A 86 5.24 -9.49 -14.39
N SER A 87 6.50 -9.04 -14.43
CA SER A 87 7.51 -9.57 -15.35
C SER A 87 8.02 -10.96 -14.97
N VAL A 88 7.95 -11.35 -13.68
CA VAL A 88 8.46 -12.64 -13.18
C VAL A 88 7.34 -13.65 -12.98
N ASN A 89 6.23 -13.25 -12.37
CA ASN A 89 5.11 -14.12 -12.03
C ASN A 89 3.77 -13.38 -12.07
N PRO A 90 3.10 -13.32 -13.23
CA PRO A 90 1.83 -12.61 -13.39
C PRO A 90 0.72 -13.08 -12.47
N ASP A 91 0.72 -14.36 -12.06
CA ASP A 91 -0.28 -14.92 -11.14
C ASP A 91 -0.18 -14.32 -9.72
N ALA A 92 1.00 -13.89 -9.33
CA ALA A 92 1.22 -13.24 -8.06
C ALA A 92 0.71 -11.77 -8.03
N CYS A 93 0.54 -11.12 -9.18
CA CYS A 93 0.08 -9.72 -9.28
C CYS A 93 -1.27 -9.50 -8.58
N PHE A 94 -2.24 -10.38 -8.79
CA PHE A 94 -3.55 -10.24 -8.14
C PHE A 94 -3.49 -10.36 -6.62
N LYS A 95 -2.66 -11.27 -6.10
CA LYS A 95 -2.45 -11.36 -4.63
C LYS A 95 -1.85 -10.07 -4.09
N GLN A 96 -0.85 -9.54 -4.78
CA GLN A 96 -0.19 -8.31 -4.37
C GLN A 96 -1.13 -7.11 -4.43
N LEU A 97 -1.99 -7.05 -5.46
CA LEU A 97 -2.99 -5.99 -5.60
C LEU A 97 -4.03 -6.03 -4.47
N ILE A 98 -4.49 -7.21 -4.06
CA ILE A 98 -5.41 -7.36 -2.94
C ILE A 98 -4.75 -6.87 -1.64
N ILE A 99 -3.51 -7.28 -1.38
CA ILE A 99 -2.74 -6.83 -0.21
C ILE A 99 -2.59 -5.30 -0.23
N LEU A 100 -2.27 -4.72 -1.38
CA LEU A 100 -2.16 -3.28 -1.55
C LEU A 100 -3.49 -2.57 -1.27
N ALA A 101 -4.61 -3.06 -1.81
CA ALA A 101 -5.92 -2.48 -1.57
C ALA A 101 -6.29 -2.50 -0.07
N VAL A 102 -6.05 -3.62 0.60
CA VAL A 102 -6.24 -3.73 2.06
C VAL A 102 -5.32 -2.75 2.80
N SER A 103 -4.07 -2.62 2.36
CA SER A 103 -3.10 -1.68 2.96
C SER A 103 -3.53 -0.22 2.81
N VAL A 104 -4.08 0.17 1.65
CA VAL A 104 -4.61 1.52 1.40
C VAL A 104 -5.80 1.82 2.32
N VAL A 105 -6.70 0.85 2.50
CA VAL A 105 -7.83 0.98 3.44
C VAL A 105 -7.31 1.11 4.88
N ALA A 106 -6.39 0.25 5.30
CA ALA A 106 -5.80 0.31 6.63
C ALA A 106 -5.09 1.65 6.87
N TYR A 107 -4.27 2.11 5.91
CA TYR A 107 -3.60 3.41 5.97
C TYR A 107 -4.60 4.56 6.14
N THR A 108 -5.71 4.52 5.38
CA THR A 108 -6.75 5.54 5.49
C THR A 108 -7.37 5.56 6.89
N VAL A 109 -7.75 4.39 7.42
CA VAL A 109 -8.30 4.27 8.77
C VAL A 109 -7.31 4.78 9.82
N PHE A 110 -6.04 4.38 9.73
CA PHE A 110 -5.00 4.86 10.64
C PHE A 110 -4.80 6.37 10.55
N THR A 111 -4.83 6.95 9.36
CA THR A 111 -4.69 8.40 9.19
C THR A 111 -5.82 9.16 9.89
N PHE A 112 -7.05 8.66 9.85
CA PHE A 112 -8.18 9.27 10.57
C PHE A 112 -8.07 9.06 12.08
N VAL A 113 -7.71 7.87 12.53
CA VAL A 113 -7.54 7.56 13.96
C VAL A 113 -6.41 8.39 14.58
N LEU A 114 -5.27 8.49 13.90
CA LEU A 114 -4.11 9.26 14.38
C LEU A 114 -4.32 10.78 14.32
N GLY A 115 -5.30 11.25 13.53
CA GLY A 115 -5.71 12.65 13.50
C GLY A 115 -6.43 13.12 14.76
N ASP A 116 -6.97 12.20 15.56
CA ASP A 116 -7.67 12.48 16.82
C ASP A 116 -6.79 12.08 18.01
N VAL A 117 -6.20 13.07 18.66
CA VAL A 117 -5.28 12.86 19.81
C VAL A 117 -6.01 12.22 21.01
N ASP A 118 -7.26 12.58 21.26
CA ASP A 118 -8.03 12.02 22.38
C ASP A 118 -8.35 10.54 22.14
N LEU A 119 -8.66 10.17 20.92
CA LEU A 119 -8.86 8.78 20.50
C LEU A 119 -7.55 7.99 20.65
N CYS A 120 -6.43 8.56 20.19
CA CYS A 120 -5.11 7.93 20.33
C CYS A 120 -4.75 7.66 21.79
N MET A 121 -5.01 8.61 22.68
CA MET A 121 -4.76 8.42 24.10
C MET A 121 -5.62 7.31 24.72
N LYS A 122 -6.88 7.20 24.33
CA LYS A 122 -7.79 6.12 24.76
C LYS A 122 -7.36 4.75 24.20
N LEU A 123 -6.89 4.71 22.95
CA LEU A 123 -6.48 3.47 22.30
C LEU A 123 -5.08 2.99 22.70
N ARG A 124 -4.26 3.82 23.33
CA ARG A 124 -2.86 3.51 23.67
C ARG A 124 -2.72 2.19 24.44
N MET A 125 -3.52 2.00 25.50
CA MET A 125 -3.44 0.79 26.33
C MET A 125 -4.00 -0.45 25.64
N PRO A 126 -5.21 -0.41 25.02
CA PRO A 126 -5.71 -1.54 24.24
C PRO A 126 -4.78 -1.99 23.12
N VAL A 127 -4.19 -1.05 22.37
CA VAL A 127 -3.25 -1.35 21.27
C VAL A 127 -1.96 -1.99 21.81
N ALA A 128 -1.41 -1.48 22.93
CA ALA A 128 -0.24 -2.07 23.56
C ALA A 128 -0.49 -3.52 24.03
N ILE A 129 -1.64 -3.77 24.63
CA ILE A 129 -2.05 -5.12 25.06
C ILE A 129 -2.24 -6.04 23.84
N ALA A 130 -2.92 -5.56 22.78
CA ALA A 130 -3.11 -6.32 21.56
C ALA A 130 -1.78 -6.67 20.88
N GLY A 131 -0.83 -5.72 20.84
CA GLY A 131 0.53 -5.95 20.34
C GLY A 131 1.29 -7.02 21.14
N MET A 132 1.23 -6.97 22.47
CA MET A 132 1.85 -8.00 23.34
C MET A 132 1.22 -9.37 23.13
N LEU A 133 -0.11 -9.44 23.00
CA LEU A 133 -0.81 -10.70 22.72
C LEU A 133 -0.42 -11.25 21.35
N LEU A 134 -0.34 -10.40 20.32
CA LEU A 134 0.07 -10.82 18.99
C LEU A 134 1.49 -11.39 18.98
N LEU A 135 2.41 -10.78 19.72
CA LEU A 135 3.77 -11.29 19.88
C LEU A 135 3.81 -12.61 20.65
N ALA A 136 3.00 -12.75 21.70
CA ALA A 136 2.90 -14.00 22.47
C ALA A 136 2.34 -15.14 21.60
N VAL A 137 1.30 -14.88 20.80
CA VAL A 137 0.76 -15.85 19.82
C VAL A 137 1.83 -16.25 18.80
N ASN A 138 2.61 -15.27 18.31
CA ASN A 138 3.72 -15.57 17.40
C ASN A 138 4.81 -16.45 18.04
N LEU A 139 5.10 -16.25 19.32
CA LEU A 139 6.07 -17.09 20.05
C LEU A 139 5.61 -18.56 20.14
N ILE A 140 4.31 -18.79 20.31
CA ILE A 140 3.72 -20.13 20.50
C ILE A 140 3.52 -20.82 19.14
N PHE A 141 2.92 -20.12 18.18
CA PHE A 141 2.47 -20.67 16.89
C PHE A 141 3.39 -20.33 15.71
N GLY A 142 4.46 -19.55 15.94
CA GLY A 142 5.39 -19.17 14.88
C GLY A 142 6.06 -20.37 14.22
N THR A 143 6.03 -20.40 12.90
CA THR A 143 6.74 -21.38 12.06
C THR A 143 8.11 -20.84 11.69
N GLU A 144 9.08 -21.74 11.55
CA GLU A 144 10.43 -21.37 11.11
C GLU A 144 10.42 -21.22 9.58
N LYS A 145 10.82 -20.04 9.12
CA LYS A 145 11.00 -19.74 7.69
C LYS A 145 12.22 -18.82 7.55
N TYR A 146 13.11 -19.15 6.63
CA TYR A 146 14.37 -18.43 6.41
C TYR A 146 15.27 -18.31 7.67
N GLY A 147 15.28 -19.33 8.54
CA GLY A 147 16.11 -19.35 9.75
C GLY A 147 15.54 -18.52 10.94
N ALA A 148 14.33 -17.99 10.83
CA ALA A 148 13.68 -17.25 11.90
C ALA A 148 12.27 -17.80 12.20
N ARG A 149 11.96 -18.01 13.48
CA ARG A 149 10.67 -18.54 13.94
C ARG A 149 9.67 -17.42 14.20
N ASN A 150 9.46 -16.55 13.19
CA ASN A 150 8.65 -15.34 13.32
C ASN A 150 7.48 -15.26 12.34
N TRP A 151 7.17 -16.37 11.66
CA TRP A 151 6.16 -16.39 10.62
C TRP A 151 4.93 -17.16 11.05
N ILE A 152 3.74 -16.61 10.78
CA ILE A 152 2.46 -17.32 10.88
C ILE A 152 1.93 -17.52 9.46
N SER A 153 1.63 -18.78 9.12
CA SER A 153 1.05 -19.14 7.83
C SER A 153 -0.42 -19.46 8.01
N ILE A 154 -1.30 -18.71 7.33
CA ILE A 154 -2.75 -18.93 7.30
C ILE A 154 -3.14 -19.25 5.87
N GLY A 155 -3.26 -20.54 5.55
CA GLY A 155 -3.49 -21.00 4.18
C GLY A 155 -2.35 -20.61 3.25
N SER A 156 -2.65 -19.87 2.18
CA SER A 156 -1.65 -19.40 1.22
C SER A 156 -0.98 -18.06 1.60
N PHE A 157 -1.41 -17.44 2.70
CA PHE A 157 -0.83 -16.18 3.19
C PHE A 157 0.16 -16.47 4.31
N THR A 158 1.32 -15.86 4.23
CA THR A 158 2.32 -15.83 5.30
C THR A 158 2.51 -14.41 5.77
N MET A 159 2.43 -14.17 7.07
CA MET A 159 2.62 -12.87 7.69
C MET A 159 3.63 -12.94 8.83
N GLN A 160 4.34 -11.86 9.07
CA GLN A 160 5.25 -11.72 10.19
C GLN A 160 4.61 -10.78 11.23
N PRO A 161 4.09 -11.30 12.36
CA PRO A 161 3.37 -10.48 13.34
C PRO A 161 4.18 -9.32 13.92
N SER A 162 5.51 -9.45 14.02
CA SER A 162 6.40 -8.39 14.49
C SER A 162 6.37 -7.13 13.61
N GLU A 163 6.03 -7.25 12.32
CA GLU A 163 5.92 -6.07 11.44
C GLU A 163 4.66 -5.24 11.75
N PHE A 164 3.61 -5.88 12.29
CA PHE A 164 2.39 -5.18 12.68
C PHE A 164 2.49 -4.52 14.06
N VAL A 165 3.44 -4.95 14.89
CA VAL A 165 3.64 -4.39 16.23
C VAL A 165 4.60 -3.20 16.23
N LYS A 166 5.45 -3.09 15.23
CA LYS A 166 6.34 -1.94 15.02
C LYS A 166 5.57 -0.67 14.68
#